data_e3ffd3453399620c8bac2905d4f8a502
#
_entry.id   e3ffd3453399620c8bac2905d4f8a502
#
_cell.length_a   1.000
_cell.length_b   1.000
_cell.length_c   1.000
_cell.angle_alpha   90.00
_cell.angle_beta   90.00
_cell.angle_gamma   90.00
#
_symmetry.space_group_name_H-M   'P 1'
#
loop_
_entity.id
_entity.type
_entity.pdbx_description
1 polymer ?
#
loop_
_entity_poly.entity_id
_entity_poly.type
_entity_poly.pdbx_seq_one_letter_code
_entity_poly.pdbx_strand_id
1 'polypeptide(L)'
;ADREMLWRSLEDQTMNAIGTDHCPFLYNGAQSIRYEDQDYCMPGKELGKDDFRKIPNGLPGVGDRMPVLWTAAVNSGRISANRFVQLTCTNPAKIFGLYPQKGTILPGSDADLVFWDPNKEVQYGVKVAKHRTDYNLYEGMMLKGYPVKVFLRGKTIVDGEHWSGSRGSGRYLLRDRFRD
;
A
#
# COMPACT_ATOMS: atom_id res chain seq x y z
N ALA A 1 -13.05 -3.33 -21.68
CA ALA A 1 -11.88 -3.77 -22.46
C ALA A 1 -10.60 -3.49 -21.69
N ASP A 2 -10.26 -2.25 -21.37
CA ASP A 2 -8.95 -1.86 -20.83
C ASP A 2 -8.64 -2.46 -19.45
N ARG A 3 -9.63 -2.49 -18.55
CA ARG A 3 -9.45 -3.11 -17.23
C ARG A 3 -9.09 -4.60 -17.33
N GLU A 4 -9.68 -5.34 -18.25
CA GLU A 4 -9.36 -6.75 -18.43
C GLU A 4 -7.98 -6.95 -19.05
N MET A 5 -7.54 -6.06 -19.92
CA MET A 5 -6.17 -6.07 -20.43
C MET A 5 -5.14 -5.85 -19.33
N LEU A 6 -5.41 -4.92 -18.40
CA LEU A 6 -4.53 -4.71 -17.24
C LEU A 6 -4.43 -5.97 -16.36
N TRP A 7 -5.55 -6.65 -16.10
CA TRP A 7 -5.54 -7.91 -15.36
C TRP A 7 -4.69 -8.98 -16.07
N ARG A 8 -4.89 -9.17 -17.38
CA ARG A 8 -4.09 -10.10 -18.19
C ARG A 8 -2.60 -9.76 -18.14
N SER A 9 -2.25 -8.49 -18.21
CA SER A 9 -0.85 -8.06 -18.12
C SER A 9 -0.19 -8.36 -16.77
N LEU A 10 -0.96 -8.45 -15.69
CA LEU A 10 -0.48 -8.91 -14.40
C LEU A 10 -0.34 -10.45 -14.36
N GLU A 11 -1.25 -11.16 -15.03
CA GLU A 11 -1.27 -12.63 -15.11
C GLU A 11 -0.10 -13.15 -15.96
N ASP A 12 0.11 -12.58 -17.15
CA ASP A 12 1.10 -13.00 -18.16
C ASP A 12 2.51 -12.42 -17.96
N GLN A 13 2.72 -11.66 -16.90
CA GLN A 13 4.00 -11.04 -16.53
C GLN A 13 4.45 -9.87 -17.42
N THR A 14 3.60 -9.35 -18.30
CA THR A 14 3.88 -8.13 -19.05
C THR A 14 4.06 -6.94 -18.11
N MET A 15 3.23 -6.85 -17.04
CA MET A 15 3.38 -5.87 -15.96
C MET A 15 4.03 -6.53 -14.74
N ASN A 16 5.14 -5.98 -14.28
CA ASN A 16 6.01 -6.60 -13.28
C ASN A 16 5.97 -5.95 -11.89
N ALA A 17 5.30 -4.83 -11.73
CA ALA A 17 5.13 -4.15 -10.44
C ALA A 17 3.81 -3.39 -10.38
N ILE A 18 3.33 -3.14 -9.16
CA ILE A 18 2.13 -2.35 -8.89
C ILE A 18 2.49 -1.23 -7.94
N GLY A 19 2.29 0.00 -8.38
CA GLY A 19 2.37 1.21 -7.56
C GLY A 19 0.99 1.72 -7.16
N THR A 20 0.94 2.77 -6.33
CA THR A 20 -0.30 3.44 -5.91
C THR A 20 -0.36 4.89 -6.34
N ASP A 21 0.78 5.47 -6.66
CA ASP A 21 0.90 6.93 -6.84
C ASP A 21 0.22 7.70 -5.69
N HIS A 22 0.47 7.25 -4.44
CA HIS A 22 -0.17 7.76 -3.24
C HIS A 22 0.12 9.25 -3.07
N CYS A 23 -0.88 10.07 -3.37
CA CYS A 23 -0.84 11.51 -3.22
C CYS A 23 -2.14 11.98 -2.54
N PRO A 24 -2.24 11.87 -1.20
CA PRO A 24 -3.47 12.07 -0.49
C PRO A 24 -3.79 13.55 -0.31
N PHE A 25 -5.03 13.90 -0.54
CA PHE A 25 -5.64 15.15 -0.11
C PHE A 25 -6.89 14.82 0.70
N LEU A 26 -7.30 15.71 1.59
CA LEU A 26 -8.61 15.58 2.23
C LEU A 26 -9.72 15.80 1.19
N TYR A 27 -10.86 15.17 1.40
CA TYR A 27 -12.06 15.51 0.64
C TYR A 27 -12.58 16.88 1.06
N ASN A 28 -12.56 17.16 2.38
CA ASN A 28 -12.88 18.44 2.95
C ASN A 28 -11.67 19.02 3.71
N GLY A 29 -10.89 19.86 3.06
CA GLY A 29 -9.67 20.47 3.61
C GLY A 29 -9.89 21.53 4.68
N ALA A 30 -11.14 21.93 4.96
CA ALA A 30 -11.46 22.76 6.10
C ALA A 30 -11.23 22.06 7.45
N GLN A 31 -11.03 20.74 7.44
CA GLN A 31 -10.62 19.98 8.61
C GLN A 31 -9.09 20.12 8.80
N SER A 32 -8.67 20.74 9.91
CA SER A 32 -7.26 20.74 10.27
C SER A 32 -6.81 19.36 10.72
N ILE A 33 -5.61 18.95 10.29
CA ILE A 33 -4.94 17.76 10.82
C ILE A 33 -3.97 18.21 11.90
N ARG A 34 -4.18 17.76 13.13
CA ARG A 34 -3.24 18.01 14.22
C ARG A 34 -2.10 16.98 14.16
N TYR A 35 -0.88 17.49 14.10
CA TYR A 35 0.33 16.67 14.14
C TYR A 35 1.38 17.36 14.99
N GLU A 36 1.83 16.70 16.07
CA GLU A 36 2.86 17.21 16.98
C GLU A 36 2.57 18.61 17.52
N ASP A 37 1.39 18.81 18.09
CA ASP A 37 0.94 20.09 18.65
C ASP A 37 0.80 21.23 17.63
N GLN A 38 0.95 20.95 16.34
CA GLN A 38 0.72 21.90 15.26
C GLN A 38 -0.49 21.49 14.41
N ASP A 39 -1.34 22.46 14.10
CA ASP A 39 -2.48 22.28 13.22
C ASP A 39 -2.07 22.60 11.77
N TYR A 40 -2.30 21.64 10.87
CA TYR A 40 -2.07 21.79 9.43
C TYR A 40 -3.42 21.85 8.73
N CYS A 41 -3.70 22.98 8.13
CA CYS A 41 -4.84 23.16 7.22
C CYS A 41 -4.32 23.05 5.79
N MET A 42 -4.76 22.02 5.07
CA MET A 42 -4.39 21.83 3.67
C MET A 42 -5.66 21.96 2.82
N PRO A 43 -5.58 22.63 1.66
CA PRO A 43 -6.70 22.67 0.74
C PRO A 43 -7.08 21.23 0.34
N GLY A 44 -8.37 20.95 0.33
CA GLY A 44 -8.92 19.67 -0.03
C GLY A 44 -9.65 19.69 -1.37
N LYS A 45 -10.31 18.57 -1.67
CA LYS A 45 -11.03 18.43 -2.94
C LYS A 45 -12.28 19.33 -3.04
N GLU A 46 -12.72 19.92 -1.94
CA GLU A 46 -13.79 20.92 -1.91
C GLU A 46 -13.52 22.14 -2.80
N LEU A 47 -12.24 22.44 -3.08
CA LEU A 47 -11.88 23.53 -4.02
C LEU A 47 -12.44 23.30 -5.43
N GLY A 48 -12.73 22.05 -5.78
CA GLY A 48 -13.32 21.69 -7.05
C GLY A 48 -14.85 21.66 -7.09
N LYS A 49 -15.53 22.07 -6.02
CA LYS A 49 -16.98 22.01 -5.92
C LYS A 49 -17.68 22.78 -7.04
N ASP A 50 -17.17 23.95 -7.36
CA ASP A 50 -17.72 24.83 -8.40
C ASP A 50 -16.85 24.85 -9.68
N ASP A 51 -15.64 24.33 -9.63
CA ASP A 51 -14.70 24.31 -10.76
C ASP A 51 -13.75 23.12 -10.63
N PHE A 52 -14.01 22.06 -11.42
CA PHE A 52 -13.24 20.82 -11.38
C PHE A 52 -11.72 21.02 -11.63
N ARG A 53 -11.32 22.09 -12.30
CA ARG A 53 -9.90 22.42 -12.55
C ARG A 53 -9.13 22.76 -11.27
N LYS A 54 -9.85 23.08 -10.19
CA LYS A 54 -9.29 23.42 -8.88
C LYS A 54 -9.19 22.20 -7.95
N ILE A 55 -9.63 21.02 -8.39
CA ILE A 55 -9.50 19.80 -7.57
C ILE A 55 -8.01 19.47 -7.43
N PRO A 56 -7.45 19.39 -6.21
CA PRO A 56 -6.10 18.88 -6.01
C PRO A 56 -5.97 17.47 -6.57
N ASN A 57 -5.01 17.25 -7.48
CA ASN A 57 -4.78 15.97 -8.13
C ASN A 57 -4.11 15.00 -7.17
N GLY A 58 -4.64 13.77 -7.10
CA GLY A 58 -4.10 12.70 -6.29
C GLY A 58 -5.14 12.00 -5.44
N LEU A 59 -4.87 10.76 -5.12
CA LEU A 59 -5.75 9.87 -4.37
C LEU A 59 -4.94 9.13 -3.29
N PRO A 60 -5.57 8.78 -2.15
CA PRO A 60 -4.96 7.85 -1.20
C PRO A 60 -4.93 6.44 -1.78
N GLY A 61 -3.96 5.61 -1.38
CA GLY A 61 -3.88 4.24 -1.89
C GLY A 61 -2.82 3.36 -1.23
N VAL A 62 -1.88 3.94 -0.46
CA VAL A 62 -0.74 3.18 0.07
C VAL A 62 -1.18 2.04 1.00
N GLY A 63 -2.20 2.23 1.81
CA GLY A 63 -2.76 1.22 2.69
C GLY A 63 -3.69 0.22 1.97
N ASP A 64 -4.26 0.63 0.84
CA ASP A 64 -5.28 -0.13 0.11
C ASP A 64 -4.67 -1.20 -0.79
N ARG A 65 -3.50 -0.92 -1.38
CA ARG A 65 -2.89 -1.72 -2.44
C ARG A 65 -2.85 -3.22 -2.13
N MET A 66 -2.29 -3.60 -0.99
CA MET A 66 -2.08 -5.00 -0.67
C MET A 66 -3.40 -5.76 -0.42
N PRO A 67 -4.29 -5.32 0.47
CA PRO A 67 -5.51 -6.06 0.77
C PRO A 67 -6.51 -6.03 -0.38
N VAL A 68 -6.62 -4.93 -1.13
CA VAL A 68 -7.49 -4.84 -2.30
C VAL A 68 -6.99 -5.76 -3.42
N LEU A 69 -5.68 -5.73 -3.72
CA LEU A 69 -5.11 -6.61 -4.74
C LEU A 69 -5.25 -8.09 -4.36
N TRP A 70 -5.02 -8.44 -3.10
CA TRP A 70 -5.20 -9.82 -2.63
C TRP A 70 -6.64 -10.28 -2.86
N THR A 71 -7.59 -9.48 -2.42
CA THR A 71 -9.02 -9.80 -2.58
C THR A 71 -9.43 -9.91 -4.05
N ALA A 72 -9.02 -8.95 -4.88
CA ALA A 72 -9.45 -8.88 -6.27
C ALA A 72 -8.72 -9.85 -7.20
N ALA A 73 -7.51 -10.28 -6.87
CA ALA A 73 -6.69 -11.08 -7.76
C ALA A 73 -6.39 -12.47 -7.23
N VAL A 74 -5.97 -12.61 -5.96
CA VAL A 74 -5.61 -13.92 -5.40
C VAL A 74 -6.87 -14.72 -5.08
N ASN A 75 -7.82 -14.14 -4.35
CA ASN A 75 -9.05 -14.83 -4.00
C ASN A 75 -9.95 -15.14 -5.21
N SER A 76 -9.86 -14.35 -6.27
CA SER A 76 -10.57 -14.62 -7.52
C SER A 76 -9.88 -15.69 -8.41
N GLY A 77 -8.69 -16.14 -8.02
CA GLY A 77 -7.90 -17.11 -8.79
C GLY A 77 -7.19 -16.53 -10.02
N ARG A 78 -7.19 -15.19 -10.22
CA ARG A 78 -6.49 -14.56 -11.34
C ARG A 78 -4.98 -14.71 -11.26
N ILE A 79 -4.42 -14.56 -10.06
CA ILE A 79 -2.99 -14.75 -9.83
C ILE A 79 -2.77 -15.63 -8.60
N SER A 80 -1.63 -16.32 -8.55
CA SER A 80 -1.22 -17.06 -7.38
C SER A 80 -0.71 -16.14 -6.26
N ALA A 81 -0.66 -16.63 -5.01
CA ALA A 81 -0.02 -15.93 -3.90
C ALA A 81 1.47 -15.63 -4.20
N ASN A 82 2.18 -16.54 -4.89
CA ASN A 82 3.56 -16.30 -5.31
C ASN A 82 3.66 -15.13 -6.29
N ARG A 83 2.72 -15.05 -7.25
CA ARG A 83 2.68 -13.92 -8.20
C ARG A 83 2.37 -12.61 -7.49
N PHE A 84 1.47 -12.62 -6.52
CA PHE A 84 1.22 -11.47 -5.66
C PHE A 84 2.49 -10.97 -4.98
N VAL A 85 3.29 -11.87 -4.37
CA VAL A 85 4.57 -11.51 -3.73
C VAL A 85 5.58 -10.99 -4.75
N GLN A 86 5.65 -11.59 -5.95
CA GLN A 86 6.50 -11.05 -7.02
C GLN A 86 6.15 -9.60 -7.35
N LEU A 87 4.87 -9.32 -7.61
CA LEU A 87 4.38 -7.99 -8.02
C LEU A 87 4.55 -6.91 -6.95
N THR A 88 4.47 -7.30 -5.68
CA THR A 88 4.43 -6.34 -4.57
C THR A 88 5.73 -6.24 -3.77
N CYS A 89 6.62 -7.24 -3.88
CA CYS A 89 7.83 -7.32 -3.08
C CYS A 89 9.08 -7.58 -3.94
N THR A 90 9.18 -8.75 -4.58
CA THR A 90 10.42 -9.20 -5.25
C THR A 90 10.77 -8.34 -6.45
N ASN A 91 9.83 -8.13 -7.36
CA ASN A 91 10.08 -7.35 -8.58
C ASN A 91 10.36 -5.87 -8.27
N PRO A 92 9.59 -5.17 -7.40
CA PRO A 92 9.96 -3.84 -6.96
C PRO A 92 11.37 -3.76 -6.36
N ALA A 93 11.77 -4.75 -5.53
CA ALA A 93 13.12 -4.78 -4.97
C ALA A 93 14.20 -4.91 -6.05
N LYS A 94 13.97 -5.73 -7.07
CA LYS A 94 14.86 -5.85 -8.23
C LYS A 94 14.92 -4.56 -9.05
N ILE A 95 13.75 -4.00 -9.42
CA ILE A 95 13.63 -2.78 -10.21
C ILE A 95 14.37 -1.61 -9.54
N PHE A 96 14.27 -1.51 -8.23
CA PHE A 96 14.92 -0.43 -7.48
C PHE A 96 16.33 -0.74 -6.99
N GLY A 97 16.93 -1.88 -7.38
CA GLY A 97 18.29 -2.25 -7.01
C GLY A 97 18.47 -2.53 -5.52
N LEU A 98 17.45 -3.06 -4.87
CA LEU A 98 17.44 -3.42 -3.44
C LEU A 98 17.47 -4.94 -3.22
N TYR A 99 17.31 -5.73 -4.27
CA TYR A 99 17.39 -7.20 -4.18
C TYR A 99 18.89 -7.64 -4.11
N PRO A 100 19.26 -8.62 -3.29
CA PRO A 100 18.44 -9.46 -2.40
C PRO A 100 18.29 -8.94 -0.96
N GLN A 101 18.77 -7.73 -0.65
CA GLN A 101 18.60 -7.17 0.69
C GLN A 101 17.13 -7.05 1.08
N LYS A 102 16.26 -6.70 0.11
CA LYS A 102 14.80 -6.65 0.20
C LYS A 102 14.15 -7.59 -0.82
N GLY A 103 12.87 -7.88 -0.63
CA GLY A 103 12.04 -8.60 -1.60
C GLY A 103 12.20 -10.11 -1.60
N THR A 104 12.89 -10.68 -0.63
CA THR A 104 13.06 -12.12 -0.47
C THR A 104 13.27 -12.51 1.00
N ILE A 105 13.08 -13.78 1.31
CA ILE A 105 13.35 -14.39 2.62
C ILE A 105 14.54 -15.32 2.47
N LEU A 106 15.73 -14.78 2.59
CA LEU A 106 17.00 -15.52 2.49
C LEU A 106 17.94 -15.13 3.63
N PRO A 107 18.87 -16.01 4.03
CA PRO A 107 19.95 -15.63 4.94
C PRO A 107 20.72 -14.42 4.39
N GLY A 108 20.88 -13.38 5.22
CA GLY A 108 21.52 -12.12 4.84
C GLY A 108 20.59 -11.04 4.33
N SER A 109 19.32 -11.36 4.02
CA SER A 109 18.29 -10.36 3.72
C SER A 109 17.76 -9.71 4.99
N ASP A 110 17.23 -8.49 4.87
CA ASP A 110 16.55 -7.85 5.98
C ASP A 110 15.26 -8.61 6.33
N ALA A 111 15.05 -8.85 7.61
CA ALA A 111 13.83 -9.49 8.10
C ALA A 111 12.63 -8.51 8.12
N ASP A 112 12.30 -7.98 6.96
CA ASP A 112 11.09 -7.19 6.70
C ASP A 112 9.99 -8.14 6.27
N LEU A 113 9.19 -8.58 7.21
CA LEU A 113 8.25 -9.67 7.02
C LEU A 113 6.82 -9.22 7.30
N VAL A 114 5.90 -9.72 6.49
CA VAL A 114 4.46 -9.57 6.71
C VAL A 114 3.84 -10.94 6.89
N PHE A 115 3.20 -11.15 8.03
CA PHE A 115 2.34 -12.31 8.25
C PHE A 115 0.95 -11.97 7.77
N TRP A 116 0.47 -12.78 6.85
CA TRP A 116 -0.78 -12.59 6.14
C TRP A 116 -1.77 -13.68 6.52
N ASP A 117 -2.96 -13.28 6.98
CA ASP A 117 -4.07 -14.21 7.17
C ASP A 117 -4.97 -14.18 5.92
N PRO A 118 -4.97 -15.23 5.10
CA PRO A 118 -5.75 -15.27 3.86
C PRO A 118 -7.26 -15.34 4.10
N ASN A 119 -7.69 -15.66 5.31
CA ASN A 119 -9.11 -15.84 5.66
C ASN A 119 -9.69 -14.66 6.44
N LYS A 120 -8.85 -13.75 6.93
CA LYS A 120 -9.33 -12.60 7.69
C LYS A 120 -10.21 -11.70 6.82
N GLU A 121 -11.46 -11.52 7.22
CA GLU A 121 -12.41 -10.63 6.56
C GLU A 121 -12.44 -9.28 7.28
N VAL A 122 -12.48 -8.21 6.48
CA VAL A 122 -12.47 -6.83 6.98
C VAL A 122 -13.41 -5.99 6.12
N GLN A 123 -14.38 -5.32 6.75
CA GLN A 123 -15.11 -4.25 6.09
C GLN A 123 -14.20 -3.03 6.00
N TYR A 124 -13.72 -2.76 4.79
CA TYR A 124 -12.69 -1.75 4.56
C TYR A 124 -13.27 -0.34 4.44
N GLY A 125 -12.46 0.65 4.74
CA GLY A 125 -12.84 2.05 4.67
C GLY A 125 -11.94 2.93 5.52
N VAL A 126 -12.32 4.20 5.70
CA VAL A 126 -11.55 5.23 6.42
C VAL A 126 -11.13 4.79 7.82
N LYS A 127 -12.01 4.09 8.55
CA LYS A 127 -11.70 3.65 9.93
C LYS A 127 -10.61 2.58 10.01
N VAL A 128 -10.41 1.82 8.94
CA VAL A 128 -9.46 0.69 8.87
C VAL A 128 -8.20 1.08 8.11
N ALA A 129 -8.33 1.85 7.05
CA ALA A 129 -7.22 2.35 6.24
C ALA A 129 -6.25 3.16 7.10
N LYS A 130 -4.95 2.96 6.89
CA LYS A 130 -3.89 3.58 7.71
C LYS A 130 -3.35 4.89 7.10
N HIS A 131 -3.99 5.42 6.08
CA HIS A 131 -3.72 6.77 5.57
C HIS A 131 -4.71 7.77 6.19
N ARG A 132 -4.21 8.96 6.49
CA ARG A 132 -4.96 10.00 7.21
C ARG A 132 -5.78 10.86 6.23
N THR A 133 -6.82 10.25 5.64
CA THR A 133 -7.80 10.93 4.78
C THR A 133 -9.18 10.75 5.36
N ASP A 134 -10.08 11.64 5.03
CA ASP A 134 -11.48 11.65 5.45
C ASP A 134 -12.40 10.89 4.46
N TYR A 135 -11.81 10.21 3.49
CA TYR A 135 -12.49 9.31 2.55
C TYR A 135 -11.59 8.14 2.15
N ASN A 136 -12.19 7.08 1.63
CA ASN A 136 -11.50 5.95 1.04
C ASN A 136 -12.19 5.50 -0.26
N LEU A 137 -11.41 5.12 -1.26
CA LEU A 137 -11.93 4.68 -2.57
C LEU A 137 -12.68 3.34 -2.49
N TYR A 138 -12.41 2.56 -1.46
CA TYR A 138 -12.94 1.22 -1.23
C TYR A 138 -13.86 1.18 -0.01
N GLU A 139 -14.48 2.32 0.34
CA GLU A 139 -15.37 2.45 1.50
C GLU A 139 -16.50 1.41 1.45
N GLY A 140 -16.65 0.65 2.54
CA GLY A 140 -17.66 -0.40 2.69
C GLY A 140 -17.34 -1.72 1.98
N MET A 141 -16.25 -1.82 1.23
CA MET A 141 -15.88 -3.05 0.54
C MET A 141 -15.47 -4.14 1.54
N MET A 142 -16.00 -5.36 1.36
CA MET A 142 -15.54 -6.52 2.10
C MET A 142 -14.26 -7.05 1.48
N LEU A 143 -13.16 -6.98 2.21
CA LEU A 143 -11.87 -7.55 1.83
C LEU A 143 -11.65 -8.87 2.57
N LYS A 144 -11.10 -9.86 1.89
CA LYS A 144 -10.69 -11.14 2.45
C LYS A 144 -9.20 -11.36 2.19
N GLY A 145 -8.47 -11.60 3.27
CA GLY A 145 -7.01 -11.62 3.32
C GLY A 145 -6.45 -10.28 3.77
N TYR A 146 -5.76 -10.31 4.93
CA TYR A 146 -5.28 -9.09 5.56
C TYR A 146 -3.97 -9.32 6.33
N PRO A 147 -3.06 -8.34 6.42
CA PRO A 147 -1.87 -8.45 7.24
C PRO A 147 -2.26 -8.50 8.72
N VAL A 148 -1.63 -9.42 9.47
CA VAL A 148 -1.88 -9.58 10.92
C VAL A 148 -0.68 -9.24 11.76
N LYS A 149 0.53 -9.34 11.20
CA LYS A 149 1.77 -8.95 11.89
C LYS A 149 2.80 -8.45 10.88
N VAL A 150 3.54 -7.42 11.26
CA VAL A 150 4.60 -6.83 10.42
C VAL A 150 5.89 -6.66 11.22
N PHE A 151 6.98 -7.10 10.62
CA PHE A 151 8.33 -6.92 11.14
C PHE A 151 9.12 -5.98 10.25
N LEU A 152 9.91 -5.13 10.86
CA LEU A 152 10.90 -4.29 10.20
C LEU A 152 12.27 -4.66 10.77
N ARG A 153 13.11 -5.26 9.95
CA ARG A 153 14.44 -5.78 10.33
C ARG A 153 14.40 -6.63 11.62
N GLY A 154 13.44 -7.55 11.67
CA GLY A 154 13.25 -8.48 12.77
C GLY A 154 12.52 -7.90 14.00
N LYS A 155 12.24 -6.59 14.04
CA LYS A 155 11.46 -5.97 15.11
C LYS A 155 9.99 -5.90 14.72
N THR A 156 9.11 -6.40 15.57
CA THR A 156 7.66 -6.25 15.38
C THR A 156 7.28 -4.77 15.44
N ILE A 157 6.59 -4.29 14.40
CA ILE A 157 6.07 -2.91 14.33
C ILE A 157 4.53 -2.87 14.22
N VAL A 158 3.91 -3.99 13.84
CA VAL A 158 2.46 -4.18 13.86
C VAL A 158 2.17 -5.55 14.43
N ASP A 159 1.22 -5.62 15.35
CA ASP A 159 0.66 -6.87 15.91
C ASP A 159 -0.86 -6.69 16.05
N GLY A 160 -1.62 -7.34 15.18
CA GLY A 160 -3.06 -7.09 15.06
C GLY A 160 -3.33 -5.64 14.64
N GLU A 161 -4.02 -4.91 15.50
CA GLU A 161 -4.30 -3.48 15.31
C GLU A 161 -3.27 -2.55 15.98
N HIS A 162 -2.41 -3.13 16.81
CA HIS A 162 -1.43 -2.36 17.56
C HIS A 162 -0.23 -2.01 16.70
N TRP A 163 0.10 -0.70 16.62
CA TRP A 163 1.30 -0.19 15.96
C TRP A 163 2.31 0.26 17.01
N SER A 164 3.54 -0.26 16.93
CA SER A 164 4.65 0.00 17.84
C SER A 164 5.89 0.57 17.13
N GLY A 165 5.73 1.10 15.93
CA GLY A 165 6.81 1.78 15.21
C GLY A 165 7.31 3.01 15.97
N SER A 166 8.57 3.36 15.80
CA SER A 166 9.21 4.52 16.42
C SER A 166 9.81 5.45 15.37
N ARG A 167 9.80 6.77 15.67
CA ARG A 167 10.49 7.76 14.85
C ARG A 167 11.99 7.45 14.78
N GLY A 168 12.60 7.78 13.65
CA GLY A 168 14.02 7.56 13.42
C GLY A 168 14.40 6.09 13.21
N SER A 169 13.45 5.15 13.20
CA SER A 169 13.73 3.74 12.94
C SER A 169 14.02 3.43 11.46
N GLY A 170 13.71 4.35 10.55
CA GLY A 170 14.04 4.23 9.14
C GLY A 170 15.54 4.31 8.88
N ARG A 171 15.99 3.66 7.79
CA ARG A 171 17.37 3.76 7.29
C ARG A 171 17.34 4.04 5.81
N TYR A 172 18.20 4.93 5.35
CA TYR A 172 18.42 5.10 3.92
C TYR A 172 19.13 3.86 3.38
N LEU A 173 18.65 3.33 2.26
CA LEU A 173 19.27 2.19 1.58
C LEU A 173 19.94 2.68 0.31
N LEU A 174 21.22 2.37 0.18
CA LEU A 174 21.92 2.56 -1.09
C LEU A 174 21.38 1.52 -2.09
N ARG A 175 21.05 2.00 -3.27
CA ARG A 175 20.55 1.16 -4.36
C ARG A 175 21.73 0.73 -5.25
N ASP A 176 21.69 -0.51 -5.68
CA ASP A 176 22.54 -1.01 -6.76
C ASP A 176 21.87 -0.75 -8.11
N ARG A 177 22.56 -1.05 -9.20
CA ARG A 177 21.98 -1.04 -10.54
C ARG A 177 20.92 -2.13 -10.64
N PHE A 178 19.93 -1.90 -11.51
CA PHE A 178 18.99 -2.95 -11.90
C PHE A 178 19.77 -4.18 -12.40
N ARG A 179 19.42 -5.35 -11.90
CA ARG A 179 19.94 -6.64 -12.34
C ARG A 179 18.73 -7.53 -12.66
N ASP A 180 18.76 -8.13 -13.84
CA ASP A 180 17.73 -9.08 -14.31
C ASP A 180 17.62 -10.31 -13.39
#